data_d1e1ad68e42174c7367e07443f7320db
#
_entry.id   d1e1ad68e42174c7367e07443f7320db
#
_cell.length_a   1.000
_cell.length_b   1.000
_cell.length_c   1.000
_cell.angle_alpha   90.00
_cell.angle_beta   90.00
_cell.angle_gamma   90.00
#
_symmetry.space_group_name_H-M   'P 1'
#
loop_
_entity.id
_entity.type
_entity.pdbx_description
1 polymer ?
#
loop_
_entity_poly.entity_id
_entity_poly.type
_entity_poly.pdbx_seq_one_letter_code
_entity_poly.pdbx_strand_id
1 'polypeptide(L)'
;MKERLKVCDPMNVRRIEYMDIFRGIGIILMIMGHIWFGQIFDTFKAAFHMPMFFIISGFFFKHKSKEELSTFEFILKKAKTLLVPYLIFGIFHFLIYYFILGNHDFKPLFHLLSWNNNGLAIAGALWFLSALFIANVIYFIIDRFVHNIYIKLIIILLIAVFGNYLELLHPPFSLSAAFVGVGLMHIGFLLNRFQFTKEISFLLNLKILPFLALSAITVFLIFVNQHVNMRLGIYSNPLLFWFNATAATVLGINLSKKIEAVFSDTILCKFLIEIGEYSIVFVCLNQLVIQVLSKSVDGILLNKLLILSFSLLILFILSRFIFKTNLRFIVGKSIKFKDLIY
;
A
#
# COMPACT_ATOMS: atom_id res chain seq x y z
N MET A 1 -24.41 -27.62 34.97
CA MET A 1 -23.05 -27.33 34.45
C MET A 1 -23.18 -26.10 33.54
N LYS A 2 -22.89 -24.91 34.07
CA LYS A 2 -23.06 -23.64 33.35
C LYS A 2 -21.76 -23.34 32.62
N GLU A 3 -21.75 -23.47 31.28
CA GLU A 3 -20.70 -22.91 30.44
C GLU A 3 -20.76 -21.39 30.51
N ARG A 4 -19.72 -20.78 31.07
CA ARG A 4 -19.54 -19.32 31.03
C ARG A 4 -19.17 -18.94 29.59
N LEU A 5 -20.10 -18.30 28.92
CA LEU A 5 -19.84 -17.53 27.71
C LEU A 5 -18.74 -16.50 28.04
N LYS A 6 -17.54 -16.70 27.53
CA LYS A 6 -16.48 -15.67 27.55
C LYS A 6 -17.00 -14.46 26.77
N VAL A 7 -17.32 -13.41 27.49
CA VAL A 7 -17.57 -12.09 26.92
C VAL A 7 -16.31 -11.69 26.15
N CYS A 8 -16.43 -11.61 24.82
CA CYS A 8 -15.37 -11.11 23.96
C CYS A 8 -15.11 -9.64 24.31
N ASP A 9 -13.93 -9.34 24.82
CA ASP A 9 -13.42 -8.00 25.02
C ASP A 9 -13.45 -7.23 23.69
N PRO A 10 -14.21 -6.13 23.54
CA PRO A 10 -14.37 -5.41 22.28
C PRO A 10 -13.09 -4.68 21.81
N MET A 11 -12.00 -4.75 22.57
CA MET A 11 -10.72 -4.09 22.24
C MET A 11 -9.68 -5.02 21.57
N ASN A 12 -9.93 -6.31 21.45
CA ASN A 12 -8.98 -7.26 20.84
C ASN A 12 -9.41 -7.61 19.41
N VAL A 13 -9.32 -6.66 18.47
CA VAL A 13 -9.33 -6.99 17.04
C VAL A 13 -8.06 -7.78 16.77
N ARG A 14 -8.18 -9.10 16.74
CA ARG A 14 -7.08 -10.03 16.49
C ARG A 14 -6.38 -9.59 15.20
N ARG A 15 -5.16 -9.13 15.33
CA ARG A 15 -4.32 -8.68 14.22
C ARG A 15 -4.11 -9.86 13.27
N ILE A 16 -4.18 -9.62 11.99
CA ILE A 16 -4.00 -10.63 10.95
C ILE A 16 -2.55 -10.56 10.48
N GLU A 17 -1.66 -11.33 11.12
CA GLU A 17 -0.21 -11.24 10.93
C GLU A 17 0.24 -11.54 9.50
N TYR A 18 -0.36 -12.54 8.82
CA TYR A 18 -0.02 -12.82 7.43
C TYR A 18 -0.29 -11.63 6.48
N MET A 19 -1.24 -10.75 6.82
CA MET A 19 -1.45 -9.53 6.03
C MET A 19 -0.37 -8.49 6.27
N ASP A 20 0.21 -8.44 7.48
CA ASP A 20 1.35 -7.57 7.75
C ASP A 20 2.63 -8.13 7.11
N ILE A 21 2.82 -9.47 7.09
CA ILE A 21 3.88 -10.12 6.31
C ILE A 21 3.75 -9.74 4.84
N PHE A 22 2.54 -9.84 4.27
CA PHE A 22 2.29 -9.50 2.88
C PHE A 22 2.61 -8.01 2.58
N ARG A 23 2.19 -7.09 3.45
CA ARG A 23 2.59 -5.67 3.35
C ARG A 23 4.10 -5.50 3.42
N GLY A 24 4.77 -6.19 4.35
CA GLY A 24 6.22 -6.15 4.50
C GLY A 24 6.94 -6.58 3.22
N ILE A 25 6.51 -7.67 2.59
CA ILE A 25 7.01 -8.11 1.29
C ILE A 25 6.80 -7.01 0.22
N GLY A 26 5.61 -6.42 0.16
CA GLY A 26 5.30 -5.34 -0.77
C GLY A 26 6.20 -4.11 -0.60
N ILE A 27 6.51 -3.74 0.65
CA ILE A 27 7.45 -2.64 0.96
C ILE A 27 8.87 -2.97 0.48
N ILE A 28 9.34 -4.19 0.71
CA ILE A 28 10.68 -4.61 0.24
C ILE A 28 10.74 -4.53 -1.29
N LEU A 29 9.73 -5.05 -2.00
CA LEU A 29 9.64 -4.96 -3.46
C LEU A 29 9.62 -3.51 -3.96
N MET A 30 8.94 -2.61 -3.24
CA MET A 30 8.92 -1.17 -3.55
C MET A 30 10.32 -0.56 -3.41
N ILE A 31 11.05 -0.83 -2.34
CA ILE A 31 12.41 -0.35 -2.12
C ILE A 31 13.35 -0.88 -3.19
N MET A 32 13.29 -2.17 -3.51
CA MET A 32 14.06 -2.78 -4.60
C MET A 32 13.78 -2.08 -5.94
N GLY A 33 12.53 -1.71 -6.20
CA GLY A 33 12.17 -0.94 -7.40
C GLY A 33 12.83 0.44 -7.47
N HIS A 34 12.98 1.12 -6.34
CA HIS A 34 13.65 2.42 -6.29
C HIS A 34 15.19 2.31 -6.37
N ILE A 35 15.76 1.18 -6.00
CA ILE A 35 17.19 0.87 -6.18
C ILE A 35 17.51 0.45 -7.63
N TRP A 36 16.50 0.05 -8.40
CA TRP A 36 16.63 -0.41 -9.78
C TRP A 36 17.41 -1.72 -9.94
N PHE A 37 16.76 -2.83 -9.66
CA PHE A 37 17.33 -4.18 -9.86
C PHE A 37 17.30 -4.67 -11.34
N GLY A 38 16.92 -3.81 -12.26
CA GLY A 38 16.87 -4.09 -13.70
C GLY A 38 15.45 -4.20 -14.25
N GLN A 39 15.34 -4.14 -15.59
CA GLN A 39 14.06 -4.07 -16.31
C GLN A 39 13.14 -5.27 -16.03
N ILE A 40 13.68 -6.49 -16.00
CA ILE A 40 12.91 -7.71 -15.78
C ILE A 40 12.23 -7.66 -14.40
N PHE A 41 13.01 -7.30 -13.37
CA PHE A 41 12.48 -7.15 -12.01
C PHE A 41 11.45 -6.02 -11.92
N ASP A 42 11.73 -4.89 -12.58
CA ASP A 42 10.82 -3.75 -12.58
C ASP A 42 9.47 -4.08 -13.24
N THR A 43 9.49 -4.73 -14.39
CA THR A 43 8.27 -5.22 -15.06
C THR A 43 7.49 -6.18 -14.17
N PHE A 44 8.18 -7.14 -13.55
CA PHE A 44 7.55 -8.11 -12.65
C PHE A 44 6.86 -7.43 -11.46
N LYS A 45 7.59 -6.61 -10.69
CA LYS A 45 7.04 -5.99 -9.47
C LYS A 45 5.97 -4.94 -9.78
N ALA A 46 6.11 -4.19 -10.87
CA ALA A 46 5.21 -3.08 -11.21
C ALA A 46 3.78 -3.55 -11.45
N ALA A 47 3.58 -4.79 -11.92
CA ALA A 47 2.27 -5.35 -12.19
C ALA A 47 1.38 -5.48 -10.95
N PHE A 48 1.93 -5.56 -9.72
CA PHE A 48 1.13 -5.87 -8.53
C PHE A 48 1.55 -5.17 -7.23
N HIS A 49 2.79 -4.67 -7.08
CA HIS A 49 3.27 -4.18 -5.78
C HIS A 49 2.49 -2.95 -5.25
N MET A 50 2.04 -2.04 -6.13
CA MET A 50 1.17 -0.93 -5.71
C MET A 50 -0.31 -1.34 -5.65
N PRO A 51 -0.86 -2.07 -6.66
CA PRO A 51 -2.21 -2.62 -6.60
C PRO A 51 -2.52 -3.40 -5.33
N MET A 52 -1.60 -4.22 -4.82
CA MET A 52 -1.83 -5.01 -3.61
C MET A 52 -2.20 -4.17 -2.38
N PHE A 53 -1.65 -2.96 -2.23
CA PHE A 53 -1.97 -2.11 -1.08
C PHE A 53 -3.41 -1.56 -1.15
N PHE A 54 -3.93 -1.28 -2.35
CA PHE A 54 -5.35 -0.94 -2.53
C PHE A 54 -6.24 -2.15 -2.22
N ILE A 55 -5.89 -3.35 -2.71
CA ILE A 55 -6.62 -4.59 -2.42
C ILE A 55 -6.60 -4.87 -0.91
N ILE A 56 -5.46 -4.74 -0.23
CA ILE A 56 -5.37 -4.88 1.23
C ILE A 56 -6.22 -3.83 1.94
N SER A 57 -6.25 -2.58 1.48
CA SER A 57 -7.10 -1.53 2.06
C SER A 57 -8.58 -1.89 1.97
N GLY A 58 -9.00 -2.46 0.83
CA GLY A 58 -10.35 -2.98 0.63
C GLY A 58 -10.65 -4.21 1.49
N PHE A 59 -9.69 -5.12 1.64
CA PHE A 59 -9.84 -6.30 2.50
C PHE A 59 -10.14 -5.94 3.96
N PHE A 60 -9.54 -4.88 4.46
CA PHE A 60 -9.81 -4.35 5.81
C PHE A 60 -10.95 -3.33 5.87
N PHE A 61 -11.60 -3.05 4.76
CA PHE A 61 -12.73 -2.14 4.74
C PHE A 61 -13.94 -2.79 5.45
N LYS A 62 -14.48 -2.08 6.45
CA LYS A 62 -15.68 -2.50 7.17
C LYS A 62 -16.82 -1.56 6.82
N HIS A 63 -17.91 -2.13 6.37
CA HIS A 63 -19.16 -1.40 6.26
C HIS A 63 -19.54 -0.82 7.64
N LYS A 64 -19.89 0.46 7.68
CA LYS A 64 -20.34 1.14 8.91
C LYS A 64 -21.64 1.88 8.65
N SER A 65 -22.59 1.69 9.56
CA SER A 65 -23.84 2.43 9.51
C SER A 65 -23.63 3.95 9.69
N LYS A 66 -24.65 4.74 9.37
CA LYS A 66 -24.58 6.20 9.57
C LYS A 66 -24.43 6.57 11.05
N GLU A 67 -24.97 5.76 11.93
CA GLU A 67 -24.93 5.95 13.37
C GLU A 67 -23.55 5.63 13.97
N GLU A 68 -22.82 4.68 13.36
CA GLU A 68 -21.49 4.29 13.83
C GLU A 68 -20.38 5.25 13.44
N LEU A 69 -20.48 5.90 12.27
CA LEU A 69 -19.43 6.80 11.77
C LEU A 69 -19.99 7.74 10.69
N SER A 70 -19.93 9.05 10.92
CA SER A 70 -20.31 10.04 9.92
C SER A 70 -19.31 10.06 8.73
N THR A 71 -19.75 10.57 7.57
CA THR A 71 -18.87 10.73 6.41
C THR A 71 -17.68 11.64 6.72
N PHE A 72 -17.96 12.73 7.44
CA PHE A 72 -16.94 13.69 7.83
C PHE A 72 -15.89 13.07 8.77
N GLU A 73 -16.32 12.31 9.78
CA GLU A 73 -15.40 11.59 10.68
C GLU A 73 -14.54 10.56 9.95
N PHE A 74 -15.12 9.85 8.98
CA PHE A 74 -14.35 8.93 8.16
C PHE A 74 -13.27 9.66 7.36
N ILE A 75 -13.65 10.76 6.68
CA ILE A 75 -12.72 11.60 5.91
C ILE A 75 -11.60 12.12 6.82
N LEU A 76 -11.94 12.70 7.99
CA LEU A 76 -10.95 13.19 8.95
C LEU A 76 -10.01 12.08 9.44
N LYS A 77 -10.54 10.91 9.74
CA LYS A 77 -9.73 9.75 10.15
C LYS A 77 -8.76 9.33 9.05
N LYS A 78 -9.20 9.28 7.80
CA LYS A 78 -8.35 8.93 6.66
C LYS A 78 -7.36 10.05 6.33
N ALA A 79 -7.77 11.32 6.40
CA ALA A 79 -6.88 12.46 6.24
C ALA A 79 -5.76 12.43 7.29
N LYS A 80 -6.08 12.20 8.56
CA LYS A 80 -5.10 12.10 9.63
C LYS A 80 -4.07 10.99 9.38
N THR A 81 -4.49 9.84 8.84
CA THR A 81 -3.60 8.68 8.65
C THR A 81 -2.85 8.68 7.32
N LEU A 82 -3.29 9.43 6.32
CA LEU A 82 -2.71 9.43 4.98
C LEU A 82 -2.21 10.81 4.54
N LEU A 83 -3.01 11.89 4.75
CA LEU A 83 -2.62 13.23 4.31
C LEU A 83 -1.68 13.94 5.30
N VAL A 84 -1.81 13.69 6.61
CA VAL A 84 -0.85 14.26 7.58
C VAL A 84 0.57 13.77 7.30
N PRO A 85 0.85 12.46 7.19
CA PRO A 85 2.19 12.02 6.79
C PRO A 85 2.57 12.49 5.38
N TYR A 86 1.65 12.50 4.42
CA TYR A 86 1.89 13.05 3.09
C TYR A 86 2.46 14.47 3.15
N LEU A 87 1.81 15.38 3.89
CA LEU A 87 2.22 16.77 4.00
C LEU A 87 3.50 16.93 4.82
N ILE A 88 3.60 16.30 5.97
CA ILE A 88 4.78 16.44 6.86
C ILE A 88 6.03 15.93 6.14
N PHE A 89 6.00 14.72 5.59
CA PHE A 89 7.15 14.17 4.88
C PHE A 89 7.41 14.89 3.55
N GLY A 90 6.36 15.33 2.86
CA GLY A 90 6.51 16.11 1.64
C GLY A 90 7.21 17.45 1.88
N ILE A 91 6.80 18.20 2.92
CA ILE A 91 7.46 19.44 3.34
C ILE A 91 8.90 19.15 3.80
N PHE A 92 9.11 18.09 4.57
CA PHE A 92 10.46 17.69 5.01
C PHE A 92 11.39 17.42 3.81
N HIS A 93 10.93 16.67 2.81
CA HIS A 93 11.69 16.44 1.58
C HIS A 93 11.93 17.74 0.80
N PHE A 94 10.93 18.64 0.73
CA PHE A 94 11.10 19.93 0.09
C PHE A 94 12.17 20.78 0.79
N LEU A 95 12.20 20.82 2.13
CA LEU A 95 13.20 21.56 2.87
C LEU A 95 14.62 21.01 2.62
N ILE A 96 14.78 19.68 2.56
CA ILE A 96 16.06 19.07 2.19
C ILE A 96 16.46 19.46 0.77
N TYR A 97 15.54 19.39 -0.19
CA TYR A 97 15.78 19.77 -1.58
C TYR A 97 16.21 21.22 -1.71
N TYR A 98 15.49 22.12 -1.04
CA TYR A 98 15.71 23.55 -1.13
C TYR A 98 17.01 23.98 -0.40
N PHE A 99 17.21 23.58 0.86
CA PHE A 99 18.30 24.06 1.69
C PHE A 99 19.57 23.21 1.60
N ILE A 100 19.47 21.89 1.51
CA ILE A 100 20.63 20.99 1.56
C ILE A 100 21.16 20.70 0.16
N LEU A 101 20.27 20.50 -0.82
CA LEU A 101 20.69 20.24 -2.20
C LEU A 101 20.85 21.53 -3.03
N GLY A 102 20.56 22.70 -2.47
CA GLY A 102 20.75 24.01 -3.12
C GLY A 102 19.83 24.28 -4.31
N ASN A 103 18.74 23.56 -4.45
CA ASN A 103 17.80 23.73 -5.54
C ASN A 103 16.69 24.71 -5.13
N HIS A 104 16.87 26.00 -5.36
CA HIS A 104 15.97 27.06 -4.93
C HIS A 104 14.70 27.19 -5.83
N ASP A 105 14.09 26.05 -6.22
CA ASP A 105 12.85 26.01 -6.98
C ASP A 105 11.66 25.62 -6.07
N PHE A 106 10.59 26.42 -6.11
CA PHE A 106 9.35 26.19 -5.37
C PHE A 106 8.36 25.26 -6.08
N LYS A 107 8.60 24.88 -7.35
CA LYS A 107 7.71 23.97 -8.08
C LYS A 107 7.40 22.67 -7.34
N PRO A 108 8.39 21.98 -6.66
CA PRO A 108 8.08 20.76 -5.93
C PRO A 108 7.09 20.98 -4.78
N LEU A 109 7.12 22.13 -4.11
CA LEU A 109 6.15 22.47 -3.06
C LEU A 109 4.76 22.70 -3.66
N PHE A 110 4.68 23.41 -4.77
CA PHE A 110 3.41 23.62 -5.48
C PHE A 110 2.81 22.28 -5.95
N HIS A 111 3.65 21.39 -6.52
CA HIS A 111 3.23 20.05 -6.92
C HIS A 111 2.78 19.20 -5.72
N LEU A 112 3.43 19.32 -4.58
CA LEU A 112 2.99 18.67 -3.34
C LEU A 112 1.58 19.14 -2.96
N LEU A 113 1.33 20.43 -2.98
CA LEU A 113 0.03 21.01 -2.57
C LEU A 113 -1.08 20.71 -3.57
N SER A 114 -0.78 20.60 -4.87
CA SER A 114 -1.74 20.19 -5.90
C SER A 114 -1.90 18.67 -6.02
N TRP A 115 -1.16 17.88 -5.23
CA TRP A 115 -1.14 16.42 -5.29
C TRP A 115 -0.83 15.87 -6.68
N ASN A 116 0.05 16.54 -7.38
CA ASN A 116 0.44 16.13 -8.72
C ASN A 116 1.38 14.94 -8.66
N ASN A 117 0.98 13.82 -9.28
CA ASN A 117 1.76 12.60 -9.35
C ASN A 117 3.10 12.75 -10.10
N ASN A 118 3.25 13.75 -10.98
CA ASN A 118 4.45 13.96 -11.79
C ASN A 118 5.50 14.86 -11.13
N GLY A 119 5.14 15.64 -10.10
CA GLY A 119 5.94 16.74 -9.62
C GLY A 119 6.79 16.52 -8.37
N LEU A 120 6.68 15.39 -7.71
CA LEU A 120 7.44 15.10 -6.49
C LEU A 120 8.76 14.40 -6.82
N ALA A 121 9.71 15.12 -7.42
CA ALA A 121 10.98 14.57 -7.89
C ALA A 121 11.79 13.84 -6.79
N ILE A 122 11.68 14.29 -5.52
CA ILE A 122 12.46 13.78 -4.40
C ILE A 122 11.69 12.76 -3.56
N ALA A 123 10.36 12.81 -3.62
CA ALA A 123 9.45 12.01 -2.79
C ALA A 123 8.37 11.35 -3.64
N GLY A 124 8.80 10.76 -4.73
CA GLY A 124 7.89 10.18 -5.73
C GLY A 124 6.94 9.11 -5.18
N ALA A 125 7.28 8.41 -4.10
CA ALA A 125 6.40 7.42 -3.48
C ALA A 125 5.18 8.03 -2.77
N LEU A 126 5.19 9.33 -2.44
CA LEU A 126 4.11 9.99 -1.71
C LEU A 126 2.80 10.08 -2.51
N TRP A 127 2.84 10.04 -3.86
CA TRP A 127 1.64 10.00 -4.69
C TRP A 127 0.63 8.93 -4.24
N PHE A 128 1.15 7.82 -3.74
CA PHE A 128 0.34 6.70 -3.29
C PHE A 128 -0.56 7.06 -2.10
N LEU A 129 -0.09 7.89 -1.17
CA LEU A 129 -0.87 8.28 0.00
C LEU A 129 -2.09 9.12 -0.38
N SER A 130 -1.93 10.09 -1.31
CA SER A 130 -3.03 10.89 -1.83
C SER A 130 -4.01 10.03 -2.63
N ALA A 131 -3.52 9.17 -3.52
CA ALA A 131 -4.36 8.26 -4.28
C ALA A 131 -5.15 7.29 -3.38
N LEU A 132 -4.50 6.71 -2.37
CA LEU A 132 -5.15 5.82 -1.41
C LEU A 132 -6.18 6.55 -0.54
N PHE A 133 -5.91 7.81 -0.17
CA PHE A 133 -6.88 8.64 0.55
C PHE A 133 -8.15 8.85 -0.29
N ILE A 134 -8.00 9.32 -1.52
CA ILE A 134 -9.12 9.58 -2.44
C ILE A 134 -9.90 8.29 -2.71
N ALA A 135 -9.21 7.18 -3.01
CA ALA A 135 -9.84 5.89 -3.23
C ALA A 135 -10.67 5.42 -2.03
N ASN A 136 -10.14 5.58 -0.81
CA ASN A 136 -10.89 5.24 0.41
C ASN A 136 -12.14 6.11 0.59
N VAL A 137 -12.05 7.41 0.31
CA VAL A 137 -13.19 8.35 0.45
C VAL A 137 -14.27 8.01 -0.58
N ILE A 138 -13.90 7.84 -1.85
CA ILE A 138 -14.86 7.49 -2.92
C ILE A 138 -15.51 6.15 -2.60
N TYR A 139 -14.73 5.13 -2.24
CA TYR A 139 -15.25 3.81 -1.92
C TYR A 139 -16.23 3.85 -0.73
N PHE A 140 -15.89 4.62 0.32
CA PHE A 140 -16.78 4.80 1.47
C PHE A 140 -18.10 5.49 1.10
N ILE A 141 -18.03 6.53 0.26
CA ILE A 141 -19.24 7.24 -0.22
C ILE A 141 -20.13 6.27 -1.02
N ILE A 142 -19.56 5.52 -1.95
CA ILE A 142 -20.30 4.53 -2.73
C ILE A 142 -20.91 3.47 -1.82
N ASP A 143 -20.14 2.90 -0.90
CA ASP A 143 -20.61 1.89 0.04
C ASP A 143 -21.76 2.39 0.91
N ARG A 144 -21.74 3.66 1.29
CA ARG A 144 -22.72 4.30 2.16
C ARG A 144 -24.06 4.57 1.47
N PHE A 145 -24.03 5.00 0.21
CA PHE A 145 -25.23 5.44 -0.51
C PHE A 145 -25.79 4.38 -1.47
N VAL A 146 -24.98 3.41 -1.87
CA VAL A 146 -25.37 2.36 -2.80
C VAL A 146 -25.45 1.03 -2.07
N HIS A 147 -26.67 0.65 -1.68
CA HIS A 147 -26.90 -0.59 -0.91
C HIS A 147 -27.03 -1.82 -1.80
N ASN A 148 -27.54 -1.66 -3.04
CA ASN A 148 -27.66 -2.76 -3.98
C ASN A 148 -26.27 -3.17 -4.49
N ILE A 149 -25.91 -4.44 -4.28
CA ILE A 149 -24.57 -4.97 -4.61
C ILE A 149 -24.29 -4.92 -6.11
N TYR A 150 -25.27 -5.12 -6.97
CA TYR A 150 -25.10 -5.11 -8.42
C TYR A 150 -24.90 -3.68 -8.94
N ILE A 151 -25.69 -2.72 -8.44
CA ILE A 151 -25.51 -1.30 -8.77
C ILE A 151 -24.17 -0.80 -8.28
N LYS A 152 -23.77 -1.18 -7.06
CA LYS A 152 -22.43 -0.86 -6.50
C LYS A 152 -21.33 -1.40 -7.42
N LEU A 153 -21.40 -2.65 -7.83
CA LEU A 153 -20.43 -3.26 -8.73
C LEU A 153 -20.35 -2.50 -10.06
N ILE A 154 -21.48 -2.16 -10.67
CA ILE A 154 -21.52 -1.42 -11.94
C ILE A 154 -20.84 -0.05 -11.77
N ILE A 155 -21.19 0.72 -10.73
CA ILE A 155 -20.61 2.04 -10.48
C ILE A 155 -19.09 1.93 -10.27
N ILE A 156 -18.63 0.97 -9.48
CA ILE A 156 -17.21 0.76 -9.22
C ILE A 156 -16.46 0.36 -10.50
N LEU A 157 -17.05 -0.52 -11.31
CA LEU A 157 -16.45 -0.91 -12.59
C LEU A 157 -16.34 0.28 -13.55
N LEU A 158 -17.38 1.11 -13.65
CA LEU A 158 -17.36 2.31 -14.49
C LEU A 158 -16.27 3.28 -14.03
N ILE A 159 -16.15 3.53 -12.73
CA ILE A 159 -15.10 4.39 -12.15
C ILE A 159 -13.71 3.80 -12.44
N ALA A 160 -13.53 2.49 -12.23
CA ALA A 160 -12.26 1.83 -12.42
C ALA A 160 -11.83 1.81 -13.89
N VAL A 161 -12.74 1.52 -14.82
CA VAL A 161 -12.49 1.57 -16.27
C VAL A 161 -12.16 3.01 -16.70
N PHE A 162 -12.94 3.99 -16.24
CA PHE A 162 -12.65 5.39 -16.52
C PHE A 162 -11.27 5.79 -15.98
N GLY A 163 -10.89 5.32 -14.79
CA GLY A 163 -9.57 5.53 -14.20
C GLY A 163 -8.41 5.03 -15.06
N ASN A 164 -8.57 3.94 -15.82
CA ASN A 164 -7.49 3.45 -16.71
C ASN A 164 -7.17 4.44 -17.86
N TYR A 165 -8.14 5.27 -18.25
CA TYR A 165 -7.99 6.22 -19.37
C TYR A 165 -7.90 7.68 -18.91
N LEU A 166 -8.20 7.96 -17.65
CA LEU A 166 -8.27 9.32 -17.11
C LEU A 166 -6.94 10.06 -17.18
N GLU A 167 -5.80 9.35 -17.14
CA GLU A 167 -4.46 9.97 -17.20
C GLU A 167 -4.21 10.69 -18.53
N LEU A 168 -4.92 10.33 -19.59
CA LEU A 168 -4.88 11.07 -20.88
C LEU A 168 -5.29 12.54 -20.73
N LEU A 169 -6.05 12.87 -19.69
CA LEU A 169 -6.48 14.24 -19.35
C LEU A 169 -5.57 14.91 -18.31
N HIS A 170 -4.48 14.26 -17.89
CA HIS A 170 -3.55 14.74 -16.86
C HIS A 170 -4.25 15.27 -15.59
N PRO A 171 -5.11 14.47 -14.92
CA PRO A 171 -5.90 14.94 -13.81
C PRO A 171 -5.01 15.26 -12.60
N PRO A 172 -5.35 16.30 -11.81
CA PRO A 172 -4.65 16.59 -10.56
C PRO A 172 -4.92 15.51 -9.50
N PHE A 173 -4.17 15.56 -8.40
CA PHE A 173 -4.43 14.81 -7.18
C PHE A 173 -4.34 13.28 -7.31
N SER A 174 -3.63 12.74 -8.30
CA SER A 174 -3.54 11.28 -8.56
C SER A 174 -4.91 10.60 -8.76
N LEU A 175 -5.87 11.31 -9.35
CA LEU A 175 -7.25 10.82 -9.54
C LEU A 175 -7.33 9.56 -10.40
N SER A 176 -6.51 9.46 -11.47
CA SER A 176 -6.44 8.27 -12.33
C SER A 176 -6.13 7.01 -11.49
N ALA A 177 -5.02 7.06 -10.73
CA ALA A 177 -4.64 5.96 -9.87
C ALA A 177 -5.65 5.70 -8.73
N ALA A 178 -6.29 6.75 -8.20
CA ALA A 178 -7.32 6.62 -7.17
C ALA A 178 -8.57 5.88 -7.69
N PHE A 179 -9.02 6.19 -8.92
CA PHE A 179 -10.19 5.55 -9.52
C PHE A 179 -9.94 4.07 -9.81
N VAL A 180 -8.77 3.73 -10.35
CA VAL A 180 -8.34 2.33 -10.46
C VAL A 180 -8.25 1.69 -9.08
N GLY A 181 -7.72 2.42 -8.10
CA GLY A 181 -7.65 2.00 -6.69
C GLY A 181 -9.01 1.66 -6.07
N VAL A 182 -10.09 2.37 -6.44
CA VAL A 182 -11.47 2.05 -6.00
C VAL A 182 -11.87 0.64 -6.43
N GLY A 183 -11.60 0.26 -7.67
CA GLY A 183 -11.87 -1.09 -8.17
C GLY A 183 -11.02 -2.15 -7.47
N LEU A 184 -9.73 -1.89 -7.29
CA LEU A 184 -8.83 -2.78 -6.55
C LEU A 184 -9.27 -2.97 -5.09
N MET A 185 -9.73 -1.89 -4.43
CA MET A 185 -10.32 -1.98 -3.09
C MET A 185 -11.59 -2.86 -3.08
N HIS A 186 -12.41 -2.78 -4.13
CA HIS A 186 -13.61 -3.63 -4.20
C HIS A 186 -13.25 -5.10 -4.30
N ILE A 187 -12.21 -5.46 -5.07
CA ILE A 187 -11.68 -6.83 -5.11
C ILE A 187 -11.28 -7.28 -3.69
N GLY A 188 -10.54 -6.47 -2.96
CA GLY A 188 -10.15 -6.78 -1.59
C GLY A 188 -11.34 -6.96 -0.65
N PHE A 189 -12.34 -6.08 -0.76
CA PHE A 189 -13.59 -6.18 -0.01
C PHE A 189 -14.34 -7.49 -0.31
N LEU A 190 -14.44 -7.89 -1.58
CA LEU A 190 -15.08 -9.15 -1.99
C LEU A 190 -14.29 -10.37 -1.46
N LEU A 191 -12.96 -10.35 -1.54
CA LEU A 191 -12.11 -11.43 -0.99
C LEU A 191 -12.35 -11.62 0.52
N ASN A 192 -12.49 -10.55 1.30
CA ASN A 192 -12.81 -10.65 2.71
C ASN A 192 -14.26 -11.08 2.95
N ARG A 193 -15.22 -10.44 2.27
CA ARG A 193 -16.65 -10.70 2.48
C ARG A 193 -17.03 -12.16 2.20
N PHE A 194 -16.44 -12.73 1.16
CA PHE A 194 -16.74 -14.08 0.70
C PHE A 194 -15.66 -15.12 1.06
N GLN A 195 -14.71 -14.79 1.95
CA GLN A 195 -13.60 -15.68 2.31
C GLN A 195 -14.01 -17.07 2.82
N PHE A 196 -15.24 -17.21 3.32
CA PHE A 196 -15.78 -18.48 3.83
C PHE A 196 -16.59 -19.24 2.78
N THR A 197 -16.85 -18.71 1.59
CA THR A 197 -17.41 -19.47 0.49
C THR A 197 -16.39 -20.46 -0.04
N LYS A 198 -16.85 -21.57 -0.63
CA LYS A 198 -15.99 -22.65 -1.12
C LYS A 198 -14.95 -22.14 -2.14
N GLU A 199 -15.39 -21.28 -3.05
CA GLU A 199 -14.59 -20.74 -4.15
C GLU A 199 -13.48 -19.79 -3.63
N ILE A 200 -13.83 -18.80 -2.82
CA ILE A 200 -12.86 -17.84 -2.28
C ILE A 200 -11.97 -18.48 -1.24
N SER A 201 -12.50 -19.37 -0.40
CA SER A 201 -11.70 -20.14 0.54
C SER A 201 -10.66 -21.00 -0.19
N PHE A 202 -11.02 -21.62 -1.31
CA PHE A 202 -10.07 -22.35 -2.17
C PHE A 202 -8.96 -21.41 -2.69
N LEU A 203 -9.31 -20.25 -3.23
CA LEU A 203 -8.34 -19.27 -3.74
C LEU A 203 -7.41 -18.76 -2.65
N LEU A 204 -7.91 -18.55 -1.44
CA LEU A 204 -7.12 -18.05 -0.31
C LEU A 204 -6.33 -19.14 0.46
N ASN A 205 -6.46 -20.41 0.06
CA ASN A 205 -5.79 -21.55 0.67
C ASN A 205 -5.37 -22.60 -0.40
N LEU A 206 -4.63 -22.13 -1.41
CA LEU A 206 -4.18 -22.95 -2.53
C LEU A 206 -3.23 -24.04 -2.08
N LYS A 207 -3.51 -25.29 -2.53
CA LYS A 207 -2.55 -26.37 -2.46
C LYS A 207 -1.37 -26.11 -3.39
N ILE A 208 -0.28 -26.86 -3.23
CA ILE A 208 0.98 -26.59 -3.95
C ILE A 208 0.82 -26.59 -5.47
N LEU A 209 0.11 -27.55 -6.05
CA LEU A 209 -0.05 -27.66 -7.51
C LEU A 209 -0.82 -26.48 -8.12
N PRO A 210 -2.04 -26.12 -7.67
CA PRO A 210 -2.74 -24.93 -8.18
C PRO A 210 -2.01 -23.63 -7.85
N PHE A 211 -1.25 -23.55 -6.74
CA PHE A 211 -0.39 -22.39 -6.44
C PHE A 211 0.71 -22.23 -7.49
N LEU A 212 1.44 -23.30 -7.84
CA LEU A 212 2.48 -23.26 -8.85
C LEU A 212 1.91 -22.97 -10.24
N ALA A 213 0.79 -23.59 -10.62
CA ALA A 213 0.10 -23.34 -11.88
C ALA A 213 -0.32 -21.87 -12.02
N LEU A 214 -0.99 -21.31 -11.00
CA LEU A 214 -1.41 -19.91 -11.02
C LEU A 214 -0.19 -18.96 -11.02
N SER A 215 0.90 -19.31 -10.31
CA SER A 215 2.13 -18.54 -10.32
C SER A 215 2.77 -18.50 -11.71
N ALA A 216 2.86 -19.63 -12.39
CA ALA A 216 3.44 -19.72 -13.74
C ALA A 216 2.60 -18.90 -14.76
N ILE A 217 1.26 -19.04 -14.70
CA ILE A 217 0.35 -18.27 -15.56
C ILE A 217 0.49 -16.77 -15.27
N THR A 218 0.49 -16.36 -13.99
CA THR A 218 0.59 -14.95 -13.61
C THR A 218 1.92 -14.35 -14.07
N VAL A 219 3.05 -15.03 -13.85
CA VAL A 219 4.37 -14.56 -14.31
C VAL A 219 4.38 -14.43 -15.83
N PHE A 220 3.91 -15.43 -16.56
CA PHE A 220 3.81 -15.37 -18.02
C PHE A 220 2.99 -14.16 -18.48
N LEU A 221 1.80 -13.96 -17.93
CA LEU A 221 0.91 -12.86 -18.31
C LEU A 221 1.44 -11.49 -17.90
N ILE A 222 2.25 -11.38 -16.83
CA ILE A 222 2.95 -10.15 -16.47
C ILE A 222 3.91 -9.75 -17.61
N PHE A 223 4.70 -10.65 -18.12
CA PHE A 223 5.65 -10.36 -19.21
C PHE A 223 4.94 -10.14 -20.56
N VAL A 224 3.81 -10.78 -20.81
CA VAL A 224 2.95 -10.48 -21.98
C VAL A 224 2.36 -9.07 -21.86
N ASN A 225 1.96 -8.64 -20.67
CA ASN A 225 1.41 -7.29 -20.45
C ASN A 225 2.47 -6.19 -20.55
N GLN A 226 3.75 -6.52 -20.39
CA GLN A 226 4.87 -5.58 -20.45
C GLN A 226 4.84 -4.49 -19.37
N HIS A 227 4.92 -3.21 -19.76
CA HIS A 227 5.12 -2.10 -18.85
C HIS A 227 3.82 -1.66 -18.15
N VAL A 228 3.88 -1.62 -16.82
CA VAL A 228 2.83 -1.05 -15.96
C VAL A 228 3.43 0.03 -15.09
N ASN A 229 2.79 1.19 -15.03
CA ASN A 229 3.12 2.25 -14.08
C ASN A 229 1.83 2.92 -13.60
N MET A 230 1.31 2.44 -12.48
CA MET A 230 0.05 2.95 -11.91
C MET A 230 0.12 4.44 -11.55
N ARG A 231 1.32 4.96 -11.20
CA ARG A 231 1.53 6.38 -10.92
C ARG A 231 1.27 7.26 -12.14
N LEU A 232 1.65 6.78 -13.32
CA LEU A 232 1.54 7.48 -14.60
C LEU A 232 0.32 7.02 -15.43
N GLY A 233 -0.58 6.22 -14.84
CA GLY A 233 -1.74 5.69 -15.55
C GLY A 233 -1.42 4.74 -16.70
N ILE A 234 -0.22 4.15 -16.72
CA ILE A 234 0.19 3.22 -17.78
C ILE A 234 -0.12 1.80 -17.35
N TYR A 235 -1.04 1.15 -18.05
CA TYR A 235 -1.50 -0.20 -17.74
C TYR A 235 -1.21 -1.22 -18.84
N SER A 236 -0.71 -0.76 -20.03
CA SER A 236 -0.54 -1.54 -21.27
C SER A 236 -1.86 -2.20 -21.70
N ASN A 237 -2.10 -3.45 -21.34
CA ASN A 237 -3.43 -4.06 -21.49
C ASN A 237 -4.16 -4.03 -20.15
N PRO A 238 -5.25 -3.25 -20.00
CA PRO A 238 -5.97 -3.14 -18.73
C PRO A 238 -6.52 -4.48 -18.22
N LEU A 239 -7.02 -5.37 -19.08
CA LEU A 239 -7.54 -6.67 -18.64
C LEU A 239 -6.44 -7.53 -18.02
N LEU A 240 -5.26 -7.58 -18.65
CA LEU A 240 -4.11 -8.30 -18.11
C LEU A 240 -3.61 -7.64 -16.81
N PHE A 241 -3.63 -6.32 -16.72
CA PHE A 241 -3.29 -5.63 -15.48
C PHE A 241 -4.20 -6.04 -14.31
N TRP A 242 -5.53 -6.03 -14.52
CA TRP A 242 -6.50 -6.41 -13.48
C TRP A 242 -6.35 -7.86 -13.05
N PHE A 243 -6.16 -8.77 -14.02
CA PHE A 243 -5.89 -10.17 -13.73
C PHE A 243 -4.59 -10.34 -12.93
N ASN A 244 -3.48 -9.79 -13.41
CA ASN A 244 -2.16 -9.92 -12.80
C ASN A 244 -2.13 -9.34 -11.38
N ALA A 245 -2.71 -8.15 -11.17
CA ALA A 245 -2.79 -7.52 -9.85
C ALA A 245 -3.58 -8.39 -8.85
N THR A 246 -4.70 -8.96 -9.29
CA THR A 246 -5.55 -9.81 -8.45
C THR A 246 -4.89 -11.15 -8.16
N ALA A 247 -4.42 -11.85 -9.20
CA ALA A 247 -3.79 -13.16 -9.07
C ALA A 247 -2.51 -13.10 -8.22
N ALA A 248 -1.63 -12.11 -8.46
CA ALA A 248 -0.43 -11.92 -7.65
C ALA A 248 -0.75 -11.58 -6.19
N THR A 249 -1.83 -10.82 -5.93
CA THR A 249 -2.29 -10.56 -4.54
C THR A 249 -2.77 -11.84 -3.86
N VAL A 250 -3.57 -12.67 -4.54
CA VAL A 250 -4.01 -13.97 -4.02
C VAL A 250 -2.80 -14.87 -3.73
N LEU A 251 -1.84 -14.94 -4.64
CA LEU A 251 -0.60 -15.70 -4.45
C LEU A 251 0.22 -15.16 -3.26
N GLY A 252 0.35 -13.84 -3.15
CA GLY A 252 1.04 -13.18 -2.04
C GLY A 252 0.39 -13.46 -0.68
N ILE A 253 -0.94 -13.45 -0.60
CA ILE A 253 -1.69 -13.84 0.60
C ILE A 253 -1.41 -15.31 0.97
N ASN A 254 -1.45 -16.22 -0.02
CA ASN A 254 -1.15 -17.64 0.21
C ASN A 254 0.29 -17.86 0.69
N LEU A 255 1.25 -17.16 0.06
CA LEU A 255 2.66 -17.22 0.47
C LEU A 255 2.83 -16.72 1.90
N SER A 256 2.22 -15.59 2.24
CA SER A 256 2.33 -14.98 3.57
C SER A 256 1.71 -15.85 4.66
N LYS A 257 0.59 -16.52 4.39
CA LYS A 257 0.01 -17.53 5.30
C LYS A 257 0.96 -18.71 5.52
N LYS A 258 1.65 -19.19 4.48
CA LYS A 258 2.64 -20.27 4.62
C LYS A 258 3.87 -19.80 5.39
N ILE A 259 4.34 -18.57 5.16
CA ILE A 259 5.44 -17.98 5.94
C ILE A 259 5.05 -17.89 7.42
N GLU A 260 3.87 -17.36 7.74
CA GLU A 260 3.36 -17.30 9.10
C GLU A 260 3.31 -18.69 9.74
N ALA A 261 2.72 -19.68 9.06
CA ALA A 261 2.55 -21.03 9.59
C ALA A 261 3.87 -21.77 9.88
N VAL A 262 4.92 -21.52 9.08
CA VAL A 262 6.20 -22.25 9.19
C VAL A 262 7.24 -21.46 9.99
N PHE A 263 7.21 -20.12 9.92
CA PHE A 263 8.29 -19.25 10.41
C PHE A 263 7.82 -18.23 11.46
N SER A 264 6.64 -18.36 12.07
CA SER A 264 6.05 -17.38 13.00
C SER A 264 7.02 -16.90 14.10
N ASP A 265 7.82 -17.81 14.66
CA ASP A 265 8.73 -17.51 15.77
C ASP A 265 10.09 -16.97 15.34
N THR A 266 10.38 -16.98 14.04
CA THR A 266 11.68 -16.51 13.52
C THR A 266 11.82 -15.00 13.55
N ILE A 267 13.06 -14.52 13.70
CA ILE A 267 13.40 -13.09 13.63
C ILE A 267 12.98 -12.52 12.28
N LEU A 268 13.14 -13.27 11.19
CA LEU A 268 12.76 -12.84 9.85
C LEU A 268 11.25 -12.58 9.72
N CYS A 269 10.42 -13.48 10.23
CA CYS A 269 8.98 -13.31 10.22
C CYS A 269 8.55 -12.08 11.03
N LYS A 270 9.07 -11.92 12.24
CA LYS A 270 8.82 -10.74 13.08
C LYS A 270 9.27 -9.43 12.41
N PHE A 271 10.40 -9.46 11.71
CA PHE A 271 10.89 -8.32 10.94
C PHE A 271 9.94 -7.94 9.79
N LEU A 272 9.44 -8.93 9.02
CA LEU A 272 8.44 -8.69 7.96
C LEU A 272 7.13 -8.12 8.52
N ILE A 273 6.65 -8.63 9.64
CA ILE A 273 5.46 -8.12 10.33
C ILE A 273 5.65 -6.65 10.72
N GLU A 274 6.79 -6.30 11.32
CA GLU A 274 7.07 -4.92 11.72
C GLU A 274 7.21 -3.97 10.52
N ILE A 275 7.86 -4.39 9.43
CA ILE A 275 7.90 -3.59 8.18
C ILE A 275 6.47 -3.32 7.68
N GLY A 276 5.62 -4.34 7.68
CA GLY A 276 4.22 -4.21 7.27
C GLY A 276 3.43 -3.27 8.18
N GLU A 277 3.65 -3.33 9.49
CA GLU A 277 3.01 -2.45 10.48
C GLU A 277 3.42 -0.99 10.31
N TYR A 278 4.70 -0.76 10.11
CA TYR A 278 5.29 0.57 10.03
C TYR A 278 5.45 1.05 8.58
N SER A 279 4.80 0.38 7.64
CA SER A 279 4.94 0.59 6.18
C SER A 279 4.87 2.05 5.74
N ILE A 280 4.12 2.90 6.44
CA ILE A 280 3.98 4.32 6.10
C ILE A 280 5.31 5.08 6.20
N VAL A 281 6.16 4.79 7.19
CA VAL A 281 7.49 5.41 7.33
C VAL A 281 8.39 4.97 6.19
N PHE A 282 8.33 3.68 5.83
CA PHE A 282 9.08 3.14 4.71
C PHE A 282 8.65 3.80 3.39
N VAL A 283 7.35 3.96 3.15
CA VAL A 283 6.83 4.66 1.95
C VAL A 283 7.31 6.10 1.92
N CYS A 284 7.30 6.81 3.05
CA CYS A 284 7.63 8.23 3.09
C CYS A 284 9.13 8.52 2.97
N LEU A 285 10.01 7.67 3.49
CA LEU A 285 11.45 7.99 3.62
C LEU A 285 12.37 7.16 2.72
N ASN A 286 11.87 6.09 2.04
CA ASN A 286 12.75 5.18 1.29
C ASN A 286 13.62 5.88 0.24
N GLN A 287 13.05 6.77 -0.56
CA GLN A 287 13.78 7.43 -1.65
C GLN A 287 14.89 8.33 -1.13
N LEU A 288 14.65 9.05 -0.01
CA LEU A 288 15.68 9.86 0.62
C LEU A 288 16.86 9.00 1.10
N VAL A 289 16.55 7.91 1.81
CA VAL A 289 17.59 7.00 2.34
C VAL A 289 18.37 6.35 1.18
N ILE A 290 17.68 5.88 0.13
CA ILE A 290 18.32 5.31 -1.05
C ILE A 290 19.21 6.36 -1.74
N GLN A 291 18.74 7.60 -1.90
CA GLN A 291 19.50 8.66 -2.56
C GLN A 291 20.79 9.02 -1.79
N VAL A 292 20.73 9.01 -0.46
CA VAL A 292 21.91 9.24 0.38
C VAL A 292 22.92 8.09 0.24
N LEU A 293 22.44 6.83 0.25
CA LEU A 293 23.32 5.67 0.17
C LEU A 293 23.89 5.45 -1.25
N SER A 294 23.16 5.81 -2.29
CA SER A 294 23.57 5.56 -3.69
C SER A 294 24.58 6.58 -4.22
N LYS A 295 24.80 7.72 -3.55
CA LYS A 295 25.77 8.74 -3.98
C LYS A 295 27.22 8.24 -4.05
N SER A 296 27.55 7.17 -3.34
CA SER A 296 28.93 6.68 -3.16
C SER A 296 29.18 5.31 -3.78
N VAL A 297 28.26 4.80 -4.63
CA VAL A 297 28.30 3.36 -4.97
C VAL A 297 27.96 3.10 -6.44
N ASP A 298 28.81 2.36 -7.13
CA ASP A 298 28.59 1.90 -8.53
C ASP A 298 27.47 0.85 -8.64
N GLY A 299 26.84 0.76 -9.83
CA GLY A 299 25.63 -0.04 -10.09
C GLY A 299 25.78 -1.58 -10.10
N ILE A 300 26.82 -2.13 -9.48
CA ILE A 300 27.06 -3.58 -9.36
C ILE A 300 26.00 -4.21 -8.45
N LEU A 301 25.59 -5.45 -8.74
CA LEU A 301 24.56 -6.17 -8.00
C LEU A 301 24.84 -6.25 -6.49
N LEU A 302 26.07 -6.51 -6.08
CA LEU A 302 26.49 -6.56 -4.69
C LEU A 302 26.20 -5.22 -3.98
N ASN A 303 26.50 -4.12 -4.66
CA ASN A 303 26.26 -2.78 -4.13
C ASN A 303 24.77 -2.49 -3.97
N LYS A 304 23.93 -2.94 -4.93
CA LYS A 304 22.46 -2.83 -4.81
C LYS A 304 21.90 -3.62 -3.62
N LEU A 305 22.45 -4.80 -3.35
CA LEU A 305 22.08 -5.60 -2.18
C LEU A 305 22.52 -4.93 -0.87
N LEU A 306 23.70 -4.30 -0.84
CA LEU A 306 24.16 -3.52 0.32
C LEU A 306 23.25 -2.29 0.53
N ILE A 307 22.94 -1.52 -0.51
CA ILE A 307 22.01 -0.39 -0.43
C ILE A 307 20.64 -0.85 0.09
N LEU A 308 20.12 -1.98 -0.39
CA LEU A 308 18.87 -2.55 0.10
C LEU A 308 18.93 -2.87 1.59
N SER A 309 19.99 -3.59 2.01
CA SER A 309 20.16 -4.02 3.41
C SER A 309 20.28 -2.83 4.36
N PHE A 310 21.13 -1.85 4.02
CA PHE A 310 21.28 -0.63 4.82
C PHE A 310 20.02 0.24 4.80
N SER A 311 19.34 0.35 3.66
CA SER A 311 18.05 1.08 3.58
C SER A 311 17.01 0.45 4.49
N LEU A 312 16.86 -0.87 4.45
CA LEU A 312 15.92 -1.59 5.33
C LEU A 312 16.27 -1.40 6.80
N LEU A 313 17.56 -1.48 7.16
CA LEU A 313 18.01 -1.30 8.55
C LEU A 313 17.75 0.14 9.05
N ILE A 314 18.13 1.14 8.27
CA ILE A 314 17.94 2.55 8.64
C ILE A 314 16.44 2.87 8.78
N LEU A 315 15.63 2.48 7.79
CA LEU A 315 14.19 2.70 7.81
C LEU A 315 13.50 1.96 8.96
N PHE A 316 13.98 0.77 9.30
CA PHE A 316 13.49 -0.01 10.43
C PHE A 316 13.78 0.69 11.77
N ILE A 317 14.99 1.19 11.97
CA ILE A 317 15.36 1.96 13.17
C ILE A 317 14.53 3.24 13.25
N LEU A 318 14.44 4.01 12.16
CA LEU A 318 13.64 5.23 12.10
C LEU A 318 12.16 4.97 12.37
N SER A 319 11.59 3.90 11.81
CA SER A 319 10.19 3.55 12.03
C SER A 319 9.92 3.22 13.49
N ARG A 320 10.76 2.41 14.13
CA ARG A 320 10.66 2.13 15.57
C ARG A 320 10.79 3.38 16.42
N PHE A 321 11.74 4.26 16.10
CA PHE A 321 11.91 5.54 16.79
C PHE A 321 10.63 6.39 16.68
N ILE A 322 10.11 6.61 15.47
CA ILE A 322 8.88 7.41 15.24
C ILE A 322 7.68 6.81 15.99
N PHE A 323 7.46 5.49 15.89
CA PHE A 323 6.27 4.86 16.48
C PHE A 323 6.34 4.70 18.00
N LYS A 324 7.54 4.60 18.58
CA LYS A 324 7.74 4.46 20.02
C LYS A 324 7.87 5.78 20.76
N THR A 325 8.07 6.90 20.05
CA THR A 325 8.18 8.25 20.62
C THR A 325 6.90 9.06 20.40
N ASN A 326 6.88 10.26 20.95
CA ASN A 326 5.79 11.22 20.71
C ASN A 326 5.70 11.67 19.25
N LEU A 327 6.72 11.37 18.42
CA LEU A 327 6.70 11.65 16.98
C LEU A 327 5.68 10.82 16.19
N ARG A 328 5.05 9.81 16.79
CA ARG A 328 4.03 9.00 16.11
C ARG A 328 2.83 9.81 15.56
N PHE A 329 2.64 11.07 16.00
CA PHE A 329 1.63 11.95 15.41
C PHE A 329 1.94 12.28 13.93
N ILE A 330 3.21 12.32 13.52
CA ILE A 330 3.61 12.59 12.13
C ILE A 330 3.13 11.49 11.16
N VAL A 331 2.87 10.30 11.67
CA VAL A 331 2.28 9.18 10.93
C VAL A 331 0.79 8.98 11.25
N GLY A 332 0.13 10.01 11.77
CA GLY A 332 -1.31 10.02 12.02
C GLY A 332 -1.78 9.20 13.22
N LYS A 333 -0.86 8.77 14.10
CA LYS A 333 -1.22 8.07 15.34
C LYS A 333 -1.44 9.06 16.49
N SER A 334 -2.42 8.79 17.35
CA SER A 334 -2.68 9.64 18.53
C SER A 334 -1.52 9.56 19.54
N ILE A 335 -1.17 10.70 20.14
CA ILE A 335 -0.22 10.74 21.26
C ILE A 335 -0.87 10.05 22.45
N LYS A 336 -0.19 9.09 23.09
CA LYS A 336 -0.65 8.51 24.36
C LYS A 336 -0.20 9.46 25.47
N PHE A 337 -1.13 10.23 26.01
CA PHE A 337 -0.85 11.14 27.14
C PHE A 337 -0.39 10.41 28.42
N LYS A 338 -0.50 9.08 28.48
CA LYS A 338 -0.06 8.29 29.66
C LYS A 338 1.45 8.21 29.85
N ASP A 339 2.26 8.50 28.80
CA ASP A 339 3.72 8.40 28.88
C ASP A 339 4.38 9.77 29.18
N LEU A 340 3.59 10.81 29.49
CA LEU A 340 4.06 12.15 29.84
C LEU A 340 4.04 12.45 31.36
N ILE A 341 3.61 11.47 32.17
CA ILE A 341 3.55 11.61 33.62
C ILE A 341 4.36 10.46 34.24
N TYR A 342 5.66 10.47 34.00
CA TYR A 342 6.69 9.89 34.90
C TYR A 342 8.03 10.50 34.58
#